data_dc87e65b98e894741b5bf65cd303d1bf
#
_entry.id   dc87e65b98e894741b5bf65cd303d1bf
#
_cell.length_a   1.000
_cell.length_b   1.000
_cell.length_c   1.000
_cell.angle_alpha   90.00
_cell.angle_beta   90.00
_cell.angle_gamma   90.00
#
_symmetry.space_group_name_H-M   'P 1'
#
loop_
_entity.id
_entity.type
_entity.pdbx_description
1 polymer ?
#
loop_
_entity_poly.entity_id
_entity_poly.type
_entity_poly.pdbx_seq_one_letter_code
_entity_poly.pdbx_strand_id
1 'polypeptide(L)'
;MDLIDLYKSSQRPLALHLGCGGESWGGFIKRGYYSEEPGVTDSSRSGCLADVFADMRKLGLPDESISEIFTSHTIDHFTRWEAIAMLKDWHRMLVPGGKLVIEAADFVRCVFWLFHPSRTKRSLARSQFYGNQWDKLDFQTHRYVWSARELGRVLRDVGFSDVKWHHRTLTHHPGRDMQMTAIK
;
A
#
# COMPACT_ATOMS: atom_id res chain seq x y z
N MET A 1 19.88 7.27 8.22
CA MET A 1 19.39 8.47 7.49
C MET A 1 17.89 8.38 7.53
N ASP A 2 17.23 9.40 8.03
CA ASP A 2 15.77 9.40 8.05
C ASP A 2 15.17 9.93 6.72
N LEU A 3 13.86 9.83 6.58
CA LEU A 3 13.17 10.20 5.35
C LEU A 3 13.27 11.70 5.04
N ILE A 4 13.34 12.54 6.09
CA ILE A 4 13.47 13.99 5.96
C ILE A 4 14.88 14.38 5.50
N ASP A 5 15.91 13.73 6.05
CA ASP A 5 17.30 13.94 5.64
C ASP A 5 17.48 13.57 4.18
N LEU A 6 16.86 12.45 3.77
CA LEU A 6 16.90 12.01 2.41
C LEU A 6 16.20 12.98 1.46
N TYR A 7 15.02 13.49 1.85
CA TYR A 7 14.32 14.50 1.08
C TYR A 7 15.17 15.78 0.92
N LYS A 8 15.79 16.25 2.01
CA LYS A 8 16.66 17.43 1.99
C LYS A 8 17.90 17.25 1.10
N SER A 9 18.43 16.03 1.01
CA SER A 9 19.55 15.71 0.13
C SER A 9 19.15 15.48 -1.33
N SER A 10 17.86 15.25 -1.59
CA SER A 10 17.32 15.03 -2.92
C SER A 10 17.09 16.37 -3.63
N GLN A 11 17.51 16.46 -4.88
CA GLN A 11 17.20 17.63 -5.74
C GLN A 11 15.84 17.48 -6.46
N ARG A 12 15.09 16.42 -6.20
CA ARG A 12 13.84 16.09 -6.87
C ARG A 12 12.82 15.57 -5.86
N PRO A 13 11.51 15.69 -6.14
CA PRO A 13 10.48 15.02 -5.36
C PRO A 13 10.75 13.51 -5.29
N LEU A 14 10.50 12.92 -4.13
CA LEU A 14 10.77 11.51 -3.88
C LEU A 14 9.75 10.63 -4.59
N ALA A 15 10.16 9.43 -4.98
CA ALA A 15 9.27 8.34 -5.35
C ALA A 15 9.34 7.28 -4.25
N LEU A 16 8.19 6.93 -3.65
CA LEU A 16 8.12 6.08 -2.47
C LEU A 16 7.42 4.75 -2.77
N HIS A 17 8.06 3.65 -2.37
CA HIS A 17 7.39 2.37 -2.23
C HIS A 17 7.09 2.13 -0.74
N LEU A 18 5.84 2.26 -0.34
CA LEU A 18 5.39 2.08 1.04
C LEU A 18 4.95 0.63 1.27
N GLY A 19 5.48 0.00 2.32
CA GLY A 19 5.16 -1.39 2.65
C GLY A 19 5.84 -2.42 1.74
N CYS A 20 7.11 -2.20 1.36
CA CYS A 20 7.80 -3.07 0.41
C CYS A 20 8.09 -4.50 0.93
N GLY A 21 8.10 -4.72 2.24
CA GLY A 21 8.43 -6.03 2.82
C GLY A 21 9.76 -6.56 2.31
N GLY A 22 9.80 -7.83 1.93
CA GLY A 22 10.95 -8.50 1.30
C GLY A 22 10.96 -8.44 -0.22
N GLU A 23 10.12 -7.64 -0.85
CA GLU A 23 9.99 -7.56 -2.30
C GLU A 23 10.67 -6.33 -2.86
N SER A 24 11.71 -6.54 -3.69
CA SER A 24 12.26 -5.50 -4.52
C SER A 24 11.64 -5.57 -5.91
N TRP A 25 10.74 -4.68 -6.21
CA TRP A 25 10.21 -4.53 -7.57
C TRP A 25 11.23 -3.77 -8.41
N GLY A 26 12.15 -4.54 -8.99
CA GLY A 26 13.14 -4.02 -9.91
C GLY A 26 12.47 -3.39 -11.13
N GLY A 27 12.42 -2.09 -11.19
CA GLY A 27 11.90 -1.31 -12.31
C GLY A 27 11.03 -0.13 -11.90
N PHE A 28 10.33 -0.21 -10.77
CA PHE A 28 9.46 0.88 -10.37
C PHE A 28 10.16 1.94 -9.53
N ILE A 29 11.03 1.57 -8.63
CA ILE A 29 11.74 2.57 -7.82
C ILE A 29 13.04 1.96 -7.28
N LYS A 30 14.17 2.25 -7.88
CA LYS A 30 15.49 1.93 -7.34
C LYS A 30 15.81 2.69 -6.04
N ARG A 31 14.87 3.46 -5.51
CA ARG A 31 14.93 4.22 -4.28
C ARG A 31 13.55 4.26 -3.64
N GLY A 32 13.02 3.08 -3.34
CA GLY A 32 11.81 2.94 -2.56
C GLY A 32 12.11 3.16 -1.09
N TYR A 33 11.26 3.91 -0.41
CA TYR A 33 11.30 4.10 1.01
C TYR A 33 10.17 3.35 1.65
N TYR A 34 10.42 2.89 2.83
CA TYR A 34 9.56 1.96 3.51
C TYR A 34 9.11 2.52 4.84
N SER A 35 7.87 2.29 5.17
CA SER A 35 7.39 2.52 6.52
C SER A 35 7.20 1.20 7.24
N GLU A 36 7.52 1.17 8.50
CA GLU A 36 7.14 0.05 9.36
C GLU A 36 5.62 0.00 9.53
N GLU A 37 5.11 -1.22 9.53
CA GLU A 37 3.76 -1.48 10.03
C GLU A 37 3.69 -1.13 11.53
N PRO A 38 2.53 -0.65 12.03
CA PRO A 38 2.40 -0.25 13.42
C PRO A 38 2.82 -1.38 14.37
N GLY A 39 3.80 -1.13 15.21
CA GLY A 39 4.24 -2.07 16.25
C GLY A 39 5.32 -3.06 15.84
N VAL A 40 5.89 -2.92 14.63
CA VAL A 40 7.01 -3.75 14.20
C VAL A 40 8.27 -2.90 14.10
N THR A 41 8.99 -2.81 15.18
CA THR A 41 10.42 -2.40 15.19
C THR A 41 11.29 -3.60 14.81
N ASP A 42 10.93 -4.35 13.79
CA ASP A 42 11.65 -5.57 13.52
C ASP A 42 12.63 -5.42 12.37
N SER A 43 13.80 -4.81 12.70
CA SER A 43 15.03 -4.99 11.94
C SER A 43 15.44 -6.48 11.86
N SER A 44 14.75 -7.40 12.55
CA SER A 44 15.00 -8.83 12.58
C SER A 44 14.28 -9.59 11.47
N ARG A 45 13.42 -8.97 10.69
CA ARG A 45 12.90 -9.61 9.47
C ARG A 45 14.03 -9.81 8.48
N SER A 46 14.60 -10.99 8.50
CA SER A 46 15.52 -11.42 7.45
C SER A 46 14.83 -11.27 6.10
N GLY A 47 15.28 -10.33 5.27
CA GLY A 47 14.75 -10.10 3.93
C GLY A 47 13.95 -8.80 3.73
N CYS A 48 13.81 -7.94 4.73
CA CYS A 48 13.27 -6.60 4.48
C CYS A 48 14.30 -5.76 3.70
N LEU A 49 13.87 -5.20 2.56
CA LEU A 49 14.72 -4.42 1.65
C LEU A 49 14.48 -2.90 1.79
N ALA A 50 13.88 -2.47 2.89
CA ALA A 50 13.59 -1.08 3.13
C ALA A 50 14.87 -0.23 3.27
N ASP A 51 14.90 0.90 2.59
CA ASP A 51 15.98 1.90 2.70
C ASP A 51 15.83 2.75 3.97
N VAL A 52 14.57 2.98 4.39
CA VAL A 52 14.22 3.77 5.57
C VAL A 52 13.04 3.12 6.30
N PHE A 53 13.16 3.04 7.63
CA PHE A 53 12.07 2.60 8.51
C PHE A 53 11.34 3.83 9.06
N ALA A 54 10.07 3.96 8.73
CA ALA A 54 9.21 5.05 9.19
C ALA A 54 7.75 4.59 9.31
N ASP A 55 6.99 5.21 10.18
CA ASP A 55 5.54 4.96 10.26
C ASP A 55 4.83 5.67 9.10
N MET A 56 4.24 4.88 8.18
CA MET A 56 3.58 5.43 6.99
C MET A 56 2.35 6.29 7.30
N ARG A 57 1.85 6.24 8.54
CA ARG A 57 0.79 7.13 9.02
C ARG A 57 1.32 8.55 9.30
N LYS A 58 2.66 8.70 9.45
CA LYS A 58 3.32 9.96 9.84
C LYS A 58 4.68 10.08 9.16
N LEU A 59 4.71 10.15 7.84
CA LEU A 59 5.96 10.26 7.09
C LEU A 59 6.72 11.56 7.38
N GLY A 60 6.02 12.60 7.84
CA GLY A 60 6.62 13.87 8.25
C GLY A 60 7.19 14.72 7.10
N LEU A 61 6.93 14.34 5.86
CA LEU A 61 7.40 15.07 4.70
C LEU A 61 6.57 16.34 4.44
N PRO A 62 7.20 17.38 3.85
CA PRO A 62 6.49 18.60 3.45
C PRO A 62 5.44 18.35 2.38
N ASP A 63 4.57 19.34 2.17
CA ASP A 63 3.68 19.39 1.02
C ASP A 63 4.49 19.31 -0.28
N GLU A 64 3.93 18.64 -1.28
CA GLU A 64 4.50 18.57 -2.64
C GLU A 64 5.95 18.06 -2.71
N SER A 65 6.29 17.12 -1.83
CA SER A 65 7.63 16.53 -1.72
C SER A 65 7.77 15.17 -2.41
N ILE A 66 6.66 14.59 -2.88
CA ILE A 66 6.61 13.24 -3.45
C ILE A 66 6.06 13.30 -4.88
N SER A 67 6.74 12.66 -5.82
CA SER A 67 6.27 12.53 -7.22
C SER A 67 5.38 11.31 -7.43
N GLU A 68 5.68 10.20 -6.76
CA GLU A 68 4.93 8.96 -6.90
C GLU A 68 4.92 8.16 -5.61
N ILE A 69 3.78 7.57 -5.28
CA ILE A 69 3.63 6.59 -4.20
C ILE A 69 3.12 5.28 -4.81
N PHE A 70 3.84 4.20 -4.54
CA PHE A 70 3.40 2.83 -4.79
C PHE A 70 3.24 2.09 -3.47
N THR A 71 2.18 1.31 -3.32
CA THR A 71 1.96 0.43 -2.17
C THR A 71 1.21 -0.82 -2.59
N SER A 72 1.59 -1.97 -2.03
CA SER A 72 1.01 -3.26 -2.36
C SER A 72 0.75 -4.07 -1.10
N HIS A 73 -0.49 -4.54 -0.94
CA HIS A 73 -0.92 -5.35 0.22
C HIS A 73 -0.50 -4.77 1.57
N THR A 74 -0.72 -3.48 1.73
CA THR A 74 -0.33 -2.74 2.93
C THR A 74 -1.51 -2.01 3.54
N ILE A 75 -2.37 -1.40 2.70
CA ILE A 75 -3.51 -0.61 3.18
C ILE A 75 -4.52 -1.45 3.99
N ASP A 76 -4.51 -2.77 3.80
CA ASP A 76 -5.38 -3.75 4.47
C ASP A 76 -5.04 -3.90 5.97
N HIS A 77 -3.80 -3.59 6.36
CA HIS A 77 -3.31 -3.68 7.74
C HIS A 77 -3.77 -2.52 8.62
N PHE A 78 -4.38 -1.50 8.02
CA PHE A 78 -4.91 -0.33 8.71
C PHE A 78 -6.43 -0.39 8.83
N THR A 79 -6.94 0.21 9.90
CA THR A 79 -8.38 0.44 9.99
C THR A 79 -8.82 1.41 8.90
N ARG A 80 -10.11 1.38 8.54
CA ARG A 80 -10.64 2.24 7.48
C ARG A 80 -10.34 3.73 7.72
N TRP A 81 -10.47 4.21 8.95
CA TRP A 81 -10.22 5.62 9.27
C TRP A 81 -8.72 5.99 9.27
N GLU A 82 -7.84 5.08 9.70
CA GLU A 82 -6.39 5.27 9.58
C GLU A 82 -5.98 5.35 8.12
N ALA A 83 -6.46 4.45 7.29
CA ALA A 83 -6.19 4.45 5.85
C ALA A 83 -6.67 5.75 5.18
N ILE A 84 -7.86 6.25 5.53
CA ILE A 84 -8.36 7.53 5.00
C ILE A 84 -7.48 8.70 5.45
N ALA A 85 -7.02 8.71 6.72
CA ALA A 85 -6.11 9.74 7.21
C ALA A 85 -4.76 9.69 6.47
N MET A 86 -4.22 8.50 6.24
CA MET A 86 -3.00 8.30 5.44
C MET A 86 -3.17 8.81 4.01
N LEU A 87 -4.27 8.45 3.34
CA LEU A 87 -4.54 8.89 1.97
C LEU A 87 -4.62 10.41 1.84
N LYS A 88 -5.19 11.10 2.85
CA LYS A 88 -5.21 12.57 2.90
C LYS A 88 -3.81 13.16 3.04
N ASP A 89 -2.98 12.57 3.89
CA ASP A 89 -1.60 13.03 4.07
C ASP A 89 -0.74 12.73 2.85
N TRP A 90 -0.89 11.57 2.22
CA TRP A 90 -0.23 11.23 0.97
C TRP A 90 -0.64 12.18 -0.16
N HIS A 91 -1.94 12.53 -0.26
CA HIS A 91 -2.42 13.52 -1.23
C HIS A 91 -1.75 14.89 -1.01
N ARG A 92 -1.63 15.35 0.24
CA ARG A 92 -0.94 16.59 0.60
C ARG A 92 0.52 16.57 0.13
N MET A 93 1.23 15.48 0.41
CA MET A 93 2.65 15.32 0.11
C MET A 93 2.95 15.11 -1.38
N LEU A 94 2.02 14.59 -2.17
CA LEU A 94 2.22 14.47 -3.62
C LEU A 94 2.31 15.84 -4.27
N VAL A 95 3.19 15.98 -5.26
CA VAL A 95 3.23 17.18 -6.14
C VAL A 95 1.97 17.25 -7.01
N PRO A 96 1.58 18.43 -7.54
CA PRO A 96 0.56 18.50 -8.58
C PRO A 96 0.89 17.58 -9.75
N GLY A 97 -0.06 16.74 -10.16
CA GLY A 97 0.17 15.68 -11.15
C GLY A 97 0.91 14.44 -10.61
N GLY A 98 1.26 14.43 -9.34
CA GLY A 98 1.86 13.27 -8.67
C GLY A 98 0.93 12.06 -8.65
N LYS A 99 1.51 10.86 -8.73
CA LYS A 99 0.78 9.61 -8.95
C LYS A 99 0.73 8.75 -7.69
N LEU A 100 -0.45 8.20 -7.41
CA LEU A 100 -0.65 7.16 -6.42
C LEU A 100 -1.03 5.84 -7.10
N VAL A 101 -0.36 4.76 -6.71
CA VAL A 101 -0.68 3.39 -7.13
C VAL A 101 -0.88 2.52 -5.89
N ILE A 102 -2.06 1.93 -5.77
CA ILE A 102 -2.40 1.02 -4.67
C ILE A 102 -2.77 -0.34 -5.26
N GLU A 103 -2.11 -1.39 -4.80
CA GLU A 103 -2.52 -2.76 -5.02
C GLU A 103 -3.00 -3.37 -3.71
N ALA A 104 -4.12 -4.06 -3.76
CA ALA A 104 -4.74 -4.72 -2.61
C ALA A 104 -5.68 -5.83 -3.07
N ALA A 105 -6.06 -6.71 -2.16
CA ALA A 105 -7.13 -7.65 -2.43
C ALA A 105 -8.46 -6.92 -2.63
N ASP A 106 -9.22 -7.32 -3.66
CA ASP A 106 -10.58 -6.82 -3.87
C ASP A 106 -11.58 -7.64 -3.06
N PHE A 107 -12.28 -6.98 -2.13
CA PHE A 107 -13.29 -7.63 -1.29
C PHE A 107 -14.28 -8.46 -2.09
N VAL A 108 -14.83 -7.90 -3.16
CA VAL A 108 -15.87 -8.56 -3.98
C VAL A 108 -15.31 -9.81 -4.63
N ARG A 109 -14.12 -9.73 -5.20
CA ARG A 109 -13.45 -10.88 -5.83
C ARG A 109 -13.08 -11.96 -4.80
N CYS A 110 -12.64 -11.55 -3.61
CA CYS A 110 -12.37 -12.48 -2.50
C CYS A 110 -13.64 -13.24 -2.11
N VAL A 111 -14.80 -12.56 -2.01
CA VAL A 111 -16.08 -13.23 -1.73
C VAL A 111 -16.40 -14.27 -2.81
N PHE A 112 -16.24 -13.95 -4.10
CA PHE A 112 -16.42 -14.95 -5.17
C PHE A 112 -15.45 -16.12 -5.07
N TRP A 113 -14.21 -15.87 -4.67
CA TRP A 113 -13.21 -16.92 -4.52
C TRP A 113 -13.49 -17.85 -3.33
N LEU A 114 -14.23 -17.43 -2.31
CA LEU A 114 -14.67 -18.31 -1.22
C LEU A 114 -15.53 -19.50 -1.70
N PHE A 115 -16.26 -19.30 -2.80
CA PHE A 115 -17.12 -20.33 -3.42
C PHE A 115 -16.45 -21.02 -4.62
N HIS A 116 -15.19 -20.72 -4.92
CA HIS A 116 -14.49 -21.31 -6.06
C HIS A 116 -14.21 -22.81 -5.82
N PRO A 117 -14.33 -23.70 -6.84
CA PRO A 117 -14.02 -25.14 -6.72
C PRO A 117 -12.60 -25.41 -6.18
N SER A 118 -11.61 -24.64 -6.57
CA SER A 118 -10.23 -24.78 -6.11
C SER A 118 -10.08 -24.47 -4.61
N ARG A 119 -9.58 -25.46 -3.85
CA ARG A 119 -9.24 -25.29 -2.43
C ARG A 119 -8.22 -24.17 -2.20
N THR A 120 -7.22 -24.08 -3.06
CA THR A 120 -6.18 -23.04 -2.99
C THR A 120 -6.79 -21.64 -3.09
N LYS A 121 -7.67 -21.40 -4.08
CA LYS A 121 -8.33 -20.08 -4.21
C LYS A 121 -9.19 -19.74 -3.00
N ARG A 122 -9.95 -20.70 -2.46
CA ARG A 122 -10.72 -20.47 -1.22
C ARG A 122 -9.83 -20.14 -0.03
N SER A 123 -8.67 -20.80 0.09
CA SER A 123 -7.69 -20.51 1.16
C SER A 123 -7.09 -19.10 1.00
N LEU A 124 -6.67 -18.74 -0.22
CA LEU A 124 -6.15 -17.42 -0.54
C LEU A 124 -7.19 -16.30 -0.30
N ALA A 125 -8.45 -16.53 -0.62
CA ALA A 125 -9.52 -15.58 -0.32
C ALA A 125 -9.71 -15.39 1.19
N ARG A 126 -9.69 -16.49 1.94
CA ARG A 126 -9.85 -16.44 3.40
C ARG A 126 -8.72 -15.67 4.08
N SER A 127 -7.49 -15.88 3.64
CA SER A 127 -6.34 -15.15 4.20
C SER A 127 -6.44 -13.64 3.99
N GLN A 128 -7.18 -13.16 2.97
CA GLN A 128 -7.36 -11.73 2.78
C GLN A 128 -8.33 -11.08 3.78
N PHE A 129 -9.24 -11.84 4.36
CA PHE A 129 -10.14 -11.30 5.39
C PHE A 129 -9.49 -11.22 6.77
N TYR A 130 -8.50 -12.07 7.03
CA TYR A 130 -7.92 -12.21 8.37
C TYR A 130 -6.43 -11.89 8.41
N GLY A 131 -5.80 -11.74 7.26
CA GLY A 131 -4.34 -11.65 7.16
C GLY A 131 -3.64 -13.01 7.25
N ASN A 132 -2.33 -12.99 7.21
CA ASN A 132 -1.51 -14.20 7.41
C ASN A 132 -1.33 -14.45 8.90
N GLN A 133 -2.09 -15.39 9.46
CA GLN A 133 -2.03 -15.74 10.87
C GLN A 133 -1.15 -16.95 11.17
N TRP A 134 -0.44 -17.48 10.17
CA TRP A 134 0.45 -18.63 10.35
C TRP A 134 1.67 -18.26 11.20
N ASP A 135 2.15 -17.03 11.10
CA ASP A 135 3.36 -16.56 11.76
C ASP A 135 3.10 -16.08 13.20
N LYS A 136 1.86 -16.06 13.66
CA LYS A 136 1.44 -15.56 14.98
C LYS A 136 1.86 -14.11 15.25
N LEU A 137 1.95 -13.30 14.20
CA LEU A 137 2.37 -11.91 14.26
C LEU A 137 1.15 -10.99 14.07
N ASP A 138 0.84 -10.18 15.07
CA ASP A 138 -0.37 -9.32 15.08
C ASP A 138 -0.42 -8.34 13.89
N PHE A 139 0.73 -7.87 13.45
CA PHE A 139 0.82 -6.94 12.32
C PHE A 139 0.42 -7.58 10.97
N GLN A 140 0.42 -8.91 10.85
CA GLN A 140 -0.07 -9.62 9.66
C GLN A 140 -1.60 -9.70 9.61
N THR A 141 -2.28 -9.22 10.64
CA THR A 141 -3.74 -9.19 10.69
C THR A 141 -4.28 -8.08 9.80
N HIS A 142 -5.17 -8.44 8.88
CA HIS A 142 -5.90 -7.45 8.10
C HIS A 142 -7.00 -6.82 8.96
N ARG A 143 -7.05 -5.50 8.96
CA ARG A 143 -8.02 -4.72 9.73
C ARG A 143 -9.18 -4.21 8.88
N TYR A 144 -8.96 -4.08 7.58
CA TYR A 144 -9.99 -3.67 6.64
C TYR A 144 -9.69 -4.17 5.23
N VAL A 145 -10.66 -4.80 4.56
CA VAL A 145 -10.52 -5.25 3.18
C VAL A 145 -11.36 -4.36 2.26
N TRP A 146 -10.72 -3.74 1.31
CA TRP A 146 -11.30 -2.76 0.41
C TRP A 146 -11.97 -3.42 -0.79
N SER A 147 -13.10 -2.87 -1.24
CA SER A 147 -13.56 -3.09 -2.61
C SER A 147 -13.03 -1.99 -3.54
N ALA A 148 -12.81 -2.32 -4.81
CA ALA A 148 -12.37 -1.34 -5.81
C ALA A 148 -13.33 -0.14 -5.89
N ARG A 149 -14.64 -0.39 -5.79
CA ARG A 149 -15.67 0.68 -5.79
C ARG A 149 -15.54 1.60 -4.59
N GLU A 150 -15.34 1.06 -3.41
CA GLU A 150 -15.23 1.85 -2.18
C GLU A 150 -13.92 2.65 -2.16
N LEU A 151 -12.80 2.00 -2.41
CA LEU A 151 -11.51 2.66 -2.45
C LEU A 151 -11.48 3.79 -3.49
N GLY A 152 -12.04 3.54 -4.68
CA GLY A 152 -12.15 4.57 -5.71
C GLY A 152 -13.02 5.75 -5.31
N ARG A 153 -14.08 5.55 -4.50
CA ARG A 153 -14.88 6.64 -3.94
C ARG A 153 -14.05 7.43 -2.92
N VAL A 154 -13.42 6.74 -1.98
CA VAL A 154 -12.59 7.38 -0.95
C VAL A 154 -11.46 8.20 -1.56
N LEU A 155 -10.80 7.70 -2.61
CA LEU A 155 -9.75 8.46 -3.30
C LEU A 155 -10.30 9.79 -3.87
N ARG A 156 -11.48 9.76 -4.50
CA ARG A 156 -12.12 10.99 -5.01
C ARG A 156 -12.53 11.95 -3.87
N ASP A 157 -13.08 11.40 -2.79
CA ASP A 157 -13.49 12.19 -1.61
C ASP A 157 -12.28 12.86 -0.92
N VAL A 158 -11.11 12.24 -1.00
CA VAL A 158 -9.83 12.81 -0.52
C VAL A 158 -9.32 13.94 -1.42
N GLY A 159 -9.69 13.96 -2.70
CA GLY A 159 -9.28 14.98 -3.66
C GLY A 159 -8.49 14.46 -4.86
N PHE A 160 -8.24 13.16 -4.95
CA PHE A 160 -7.58 12.59 -6.13
C PHE A 160 -8.45 12.67 -7.37
N SER A 161 -7.82 13.01 -8.49
CA SER A 161 -8.37 12.98 -9.84
C SER A 161 -7.94 11.73 -10.60
N ASP A 162 -8.48 11.53 -11.79
CA ASP A 162 -8.15 10.43 -12.72
C ASP A 162 -8.09 9.04 -12.06
N VAL A 163 -9.01 8.79 -11.12
CA VAL A 163 -9.07 7.53 -10.36
C VAL A 163 -9.51 6.40 -11.26
N LYS A 164 -8.61 5.46 -11.53
CA LYS A 164 -8.82 4.31 -12.40
C LYS A 164 -8.61 3.00 -11.66
N TRP A 165 -9.44 2.03 -11.97
CA TRP A 165 -9.30 0.65 -11.56
C TRP A 165 -8.75 -0.20 -12.70
N HIS A 166 -7.75 -1.02 -12.39
CA HIS A 166 -7.13 -1.94 -13.33
C HIS A 166 -7.37 -3.39 -12.89
N HIS A 167 -7.66 -4.24 -13.86
CA HIS A 167 -7.91 -5.67 -13.61
C HIS A 167 -6.61 -6.46 -13.38
N ARG A 168 -5.48 -5.95 -13.83
CA ARG A 168 -4.17 -6.56 -13.66
C ARG A 168 -3.42 -5.83 -12.57
N THR A 169 -2.78 -6.60 -11.69
CA THR A 169 -1.86 -6.13 -10.67
C THR A 169 -0.43 -6.41 -11.13
N LEU A 170 0.52 -5.64 -10.63
CA LEU A 170 1.93 -5.85 -10.91
C LEU A 170 2.52 -6.96 -10.03
N THR A 171 1.94 -7.15 -8.83
CA THR A 171 2.62 -7.88 -7.76
C THR A 171 2.06 -9.26 -7.46
N HIS A 172 0.76 -9.47 -7.29
CA HIS A 172 0.26 -10.69 -6.66
C HIS A 172 -0.73 -11.50 -7.52
N HIS A 173 -1.93 -11.78 -7.01
CA HIS A 173 -2.83 -12.75 -7.61
C HIS A 173 -3.80 -12.12 -8.62
N PRO A 174 -3.54 -12.22 -9.94
CA PRO A 174 -4.50 -11.77 -10.95
C PRO A 174 -5.88 -12.42 -10.71
N GLY A 175 -6.94 -11.62 -10.79
CA GLY A 175 -8.32 -12.08 -10.59
C GLY A 175 -8.81 -12.06 -9.15
N ARG A 176 -7.94 -11.94 -8.15
CA ARG A 176 -8.28 -11.67 -6.74
C ARG A 176 -8.03 -10.20 -6.40
N ASP A 177 -6.90 -9.71 -6.81
CA ASP A 177 -6.42 -8.40 -6.43
C ASP A 177 -6.86 -7.31 -7.41
N MET A 178 -6.87 -6.09 -6.93
CA MET A 178 -7.11 -4.87 -7.69
C MET A 178 -5.87 -3.99 -7.70
N GLN A 179 -5.73 -3.20 -8.75
CA GLN A 179 -4.82 -2.05 -8.77
C GLN A 179 -5.65 -0.79 -8.99
N MET A 180 -5.44 0.20 -8.13
CA MET A 180 -6.00 1.53 -8.26
C MET A 180 -4.90 2.52 -8.60
N THR A 181 -5.12 3.38 -9.58
CA THR A 181 -4.25 4.51 -9.87
C THR A 181 -5.03 5.80 -9.70
N ALA A 182 -4.37 6.84 -9.20
CA ALA A 182 -4.98 8.14 -8.99
C ALA A 182 -3.92 9.24 -9.15
N ILE A 183 -4.35 10.44 -9.49
CA ILE A 183 -3.50 11.61 -9.71
C ILE A 183 -3.94 12.72 -8.74
N LYS A 184 -2.97 13.43 -8.15
CA LYS A 184 -3.23 14.66 -7.38
C LYS A 184 -3.61 15.82 -8.30
#